data_8cb5bd6b5f1b623094a89594caac72c7
#
_entry.id   8cb5bd6b5f1b623094a89594caac72c7
#
_cell.length_a   1.000
_cell.length_b   1.000
_cell.length_c   1.000
_cell.angle_alpha   90.00
_cell.angle_beta   90.00
_cell.angle_gamma   90.00
#
_symmetry.space_group_name_H-M   'P 1'
#
loop_
_entity.id
_entity.type
_entity.pdbx_description
1 polymer ?
#
loop_
_entity_poly.entity_id
_entity_poly.type
_entity_poly.pdbx_seq_one_letter_code
_entity_poly.pdbx_strand_id
1 'polypeptide(L)'
;SSAASDVYKRQILPNLVMPITRIYMRKMVGHLVLDAESESLNKTLDKAAESGEQLNLNLLGEAVLGEAEAKSRAERTLKLIQNPRVTYVSVKASSMVAQLNQWDIDGSVERLKERLRPLYEEAARRNPQVFINMDMEEYHDLHLTIRLFKELMSEPEFKNLESGIVLQAYLPDTFDALKDIAEFAKKRVAEGGAKVKVRIVKGANLSMETVQGEVHDWPLATYTNKLDVDANYYRLLDFILREEYADSVRIGVATHNLYTAAMAYELGKKRGVLHMMDSEMLQGMSPAQQAAVRKVFDGRQILYTPVVHAEDFDVAVSYLVRRLEENSAPQNFLYALFAPGEEPLADQEETFRRAVAKRWDTFAAVSYTHLTLPTKA
;
A
#
# COMPACT_ATOMS: atom_id res chain seq x y z
N SER A 1 1.79 -52.46 -7.86
CA SER A 1 0.50 -52.24 -7.11
C SER A 1 0.57 -51.19 -5.98
N SER A 2 1.74 -50.66 -5.62
CA SER A 2 1.84 -49.65 -4.55
C SER A 2 1.53 -48.24 -5.03
N ALA A 3 1.93 -47.87 -6.26
CA ALA A 3 1.70 -46.51 -6.79
C ALA A 3 0.22 -46.19 -7.03
N ALA A 4 -0.62 -47.14 -7.42
CA ALA A 4 -2.06 -46.93 -7.58
C ALA A 4 -2.78 -46.75 -6.23
N SER A 5 -2.31 -47.42 -5.17
CA SER A 5 -2.83 -47.24 -3.80
C SER A 5 -2.52 -45.86 -3.22
N ASP A 6 -1.36 -45.29 -3.55
CA ASP A 6 -0.95 -43.97 -3.09
C ASP A 6 -1.71 -42.82 -3.81
N VAL A 7 -2.04 -43.02 -5.09
CA VAL A 7 -2.91 -42.06 -5.83
C VAL A 7 -4.32 -42.08 -5.31
N TYR A 8 -4.88 -43.26 -5.00
CA TYR A 8 -6.21 -43.39 -4.43
C TYR A 8 -6.32 -42.78 -2.99
N LYS A 9 -5.29 -42.98 -2.17
CA LYS A 9 -5.26 -42.35 -0.83
C LYS A 9 -5.18 -40.84 -0.91
N ARG A 10 -4.56 -40.26 -1.93
CA ARG A 10 -4.55 -38.80 -2.17
C ARG A 10 -5.88 -38.25 -2.63
N GLN A 11 -6.77 -39.05 -3.21
CA GLN A 11 -8.12 -38.62 -3.66
C GLN A 11 -9.20 -38.69 -2.57
N ILE A 12 -9.04 -39.54 -1.56
CA ILE A 12 -10.07 -39.69 -0.48
C ILE A 12 -9.81 -38.73 0.69
N LEU A 13 -8.58 -38.25 0.87
CA LEU A 13 -8.17 -37.40 1.98
C LEU A 13 -8.40 -35.87 1.82
N PRO A 14 -8.63 -35.29 0.62
CA PRO A 14 -8.75 -33.84 0.49
C PRO A 14 -9.90 -33.27 1.34
N ASN A 15 -11.04 -33.92 1.36
CA ASN A 15 -12.23 -33.44 2.08
C ASN A 15 -12.07 -33.48 3.61
N LEU A 16 -11.16 -34.26 4.13
CA LEU A 16 -10.88 -34.34 5.57
C LEU A 16 -9.63 -33.52 5.95
N VAL A 17 -8.59 -33.57 5.11
CA VAL A 17 -7.32 -32.90 5.36
C VAL A 17 -7.43 -31.39 5.12
N MET A 18 -8.15 -30.96 4.08
CA MET A 18 -8.29 -29.55 3.74
C MET A 18 -8.91 -28.72 4.88
N PRO A 19 -10.02 -29.13 5.51
CA PRO A 19 -10.57 -28.37 6.63
C PRO A 19 -9.60 -28.30 7.83
N ILE A 20 -8.91 -29.39 8.14
CA ILE A 20 -7.94 -29.44 9.25
C ILE A 20 -6.74 -28.53 8.93
N THR A 21 -6.23 -28.58 7.71
CA THR A 21 -5.14 -27.72 7.25
C THR A 21 -5.55 -26.24 7.28
N ARG A 22 -6.76 -25.92 6.84
CA ARG A 22 -7.31 -24.55 6.92
C ARG A 22 -7.40 -24.05 8.37
N ILE A 23 -7.88 -24.86 9.29
CA ILE A 23 -7.95 -24.51 10.72
C ILE A 23 -6.54 -24.28 11.28
N TYR A 24 -5.60 -25.17 10.97
CA TYR A 24 -4.22 -25.06 11.40
C TYR A 24 -3.54 -23.81 10.82
N MET A 25 -3.71 -23.57 9.52
CA MET A 25 -3.20 -22.38 8.83
C MET A 25 -3.80 -21.09 9.44
N ARG A 26 -5.12 -21.05 9.66
CA ARG A 26 -5.78 -19.91 10.33
C ARG A 26 -5.17 -19.64 11.71
N LYS A 27 -4.89 -20.66 12.49
CA LYS A 27 -4.26 -20.50 13.80
C LYS A 27 -2.82 -20.00 13.70
N MET A 28 -2.07 -20.49 12.72
CA MET A 28 -0.68 -20.07 12.50
C MET A 28 -0.56 -18.62 12.01
N VAL A 29 -1.44 -18.19 11.12
CA VAL A 29 -1.34 -16.86 10.47
C VAL A 29 -2.31 -15.83 11.01
N GLY A 30 -3.16 -16.20 11.97
CA GLY A 30 -4.17 -15.31 12.54
C GLY A 30 -3.62 -14.07 13.25
N HIS A 31 -2.32 -14.02 13.53
CA HIS A 31 -1.64 -12.84 14.05
C HIS A 31 -1.18 -11.88 12.91
N LEU A 32 -1.18 -12.35 11.66
CA LEU A 32 -0.76 -11.59 10.48
C LEU A 32 -1.94 -11.03 9.68
N VAL A 33 -3.11 -11.69 9.75
CA VAL A 33 -4.33 -11.30 9.05
C VAL A 33 -5.50 -11.34 10.03
N LEU A 34 -6.23 -10.23 10.15
CA LEU A 34 -7.36 -10.15 11.06
C LEU A 34 -8.62 -10.73 10.42
N ASP A 35 -9.45 -11.36 11.26
CA ASP A 35 -10.80 -11.77 10.87
C ASP A 35 -11.74 -10.56 10.87
N ALA A 36 -12.45 -10.34 9.76
CA ALA A 36 -13.40 -9.26 9.61
C ALA A 36 -14.68 -9.45 10.47
N GLU A 37 -14.93 -10.66 10.97
CA GLU A 37 -16.04 -10.95 11.85
C GLU A 37 -15.93 -10.21 13.18
N SER A 38 -16.97 -9.50 13.52
CA SER A 38 -16.98 -8.33 14.39
C SER A 38 -16.33 -8.46 15.76
N GLU A 39 -16.43 -9.59 16.43
CA GLU A 39 -15.94 -9.69 17.81
C GLU A 39 -14.42 -9.84 17.92
N SER A 40 -13.81 -10.62 17.03
CA SER A 40 -12.36 -10.81 16.98
C SER A 40 -11.65 -9.52 16.53
N LEU A 41 -12.18 -8.86 15.50
CA LEU A 41 -11.67 -7.59 15.02
C LEU A 41 -11.73 -6.53 16.14
N ASN A 42 -12.87 -6.39 16.79
CA ASN A 42 -13.07 -5.40 17.85
C ASN A 42 -12.10 -5.59 19.02
N LYS A 43 -11.87 -6.83 19.46
CA LYS A 43 -10.88 -7.13 20.50
C LYS A 43 -9.46 -6.72 20.11
N THR A 44 -9.11 -6.93 18.85
CA THR A 44 -7.79 -6.54 18.32
C THR A 44 -7.65 -5.03 18.23
N LEU A 45 -8.70 -4.34 17.76
CA LEU A 45 -8.72 -2.88 17.68
C LEU A 45 -8.67 -2.22 19.07
N ASP A 46 -9.40 -2.76 20.04
CA ASP A 46 -9.35 -2.27 21.44
C ASP A 46 -7.95 -2.44 22.03
N LYS A 47 -7.31 -3.60 21.83
CA LYS A 47 -5.93 -3.85 22.27
C LYS A 47 -4.93 -2.92 21.58
N ALA A 48 -5.07 -2.68 20.30
CA ALA A 48 -4.21 -1.76 19.57
C ALA A 48 -4.37 -0.33 20.09
N ALA A 49 -5.61 0.10 20.35
CA ALA A 49 -5.90 1.42 20.93
C ALA A 49 -5.28 1.56 22.35
N GLU A 50 -5.39 0.54 23.21
CA GLU A 50 -4.78 0.52 24.54
C GLU A 50 -3.25 0.63 24.48
N SER A 51 -2.61 -0.03 23.50
CA SER A 51 -1.17 0.07 23.28
C SER A 51 -0.75 1.35 22.53
N GLY A 52 -1.72 2.15 22.07
CA GLY A 52 -1.49 3.34 21.25
C GLY A 52 -0.99 3.00 19.85
N GLU A 53 -1.27 1.80 19.33
CA GLU A 53 -0.98 1.41 17.96
C GLU A 53 -2.08 1.90 17.01
N GLN A 54 -1.70 2.39 15.85
CA GLN A 54 -2.65 2.76 14.80
C GLN A 54 -2.63 1.69 13.70
N LEU A 55 -3.79 1.06 13.47
CA LEU A 55 -3.96 0.04 12.45
C LEU A 55 -4.62 0.64 11.20
N ASN A 56 -3.98 0.46 10.06
CA ASN A 56 -4.56 0.74 8.75
C ASN A 56 -5.16 -0.56 8.20
N LEU A 57 -6.47 -0.66 8.20
CA LEU A 57 -7.17 -1.87 7.81
C LEU A 57 -7.34 -1.95 6.29
N ASN A 58 -6.87 -3.04 5.70
CA ASN A 58 -7.06 -3.34 4.30
C ASN A 58 -7.89 -4.61 4.14
N LEU A 59 -9.12 -4.46 3.67
CA LEU A 59 -10.00 -5.58 3.40
C LEU A 59 -9.53 -6.34 2.16
N LEU A 60 -8.96 -7.52 2.38
CA LEU A 60 -8.53 -8.41 1.31
C LEU A 60 -9.75 -9.01 0.58
N GLY A 61 -9.55 -9.34 -0.69
CA GLY A 61 -10.53 -10.02 -1.50
C GLY A 61 -9.93 -10.42 -2.84
N GLU A 62 -10.62 -11.28 -3.57
CA GLU A 62 -10.25 -11.69 -4.93
C GLU A 62 -10.40 -10.54 -5.93
N ALA A 63 -9.86 -10.74 -7.13
CA ALA A 63 -10.08 -9.82 -8.23
C ALA A 63 -11.58 -9.70 -8.52
N VAL A 64 -12.05 -8.48 -8.72
CA VAL A 64 -13.46 -8.22 -9.01
C VAL A 64 -13.76 -8.60 -10.46
N LEU A 65 -14.58 -9.63 -10.65
CA LEU A 65 -14.97 -10.14 -11.96
C LEU A 65 -16.29 -9.55 -12.46
N GLY A 66 -17.08 -8.93 -11.58
CA GLY A 66 -18.39 -8.42 -11.94
C GLY A 66 -18.89 -7.30 -11.02
N GLU A 67 -19.91 -6.58 -11.48
CA GLU A 67 -20.49 -5.42 -10.80
C GLU A 67 -21.11 -5.78 -9.43
N ALA A 68 -21.72 -6.96 -9.32
CA ALA A 68 -22.29 -7.42 -8.06
C ALA A 68 -21.22 -7.61 -6.98
N GLU A 69 -20.04 -8.11 -7.37
CA GLU A 69 -18.91 -8.31 -6.47
C GLU A 69 -18.28 -6.96 -6.08
N ALA A 70 -18.08 -6.04 -7.04
CA ALA A 70 -17.63 -4.68 -6.77
C ALA A 70 -18.53 -3.96 -5.76
N LYS A 71 -19.85 -4.08 -5.95
CA LYS A 71 -20.83 -3.53 -5.02
C LYS A 71 -20.74 -4.17 -3.63
N SER A 72 -20.68 -5.48 -3.56
CA SER A 72 -20.52 -6.21 -2.29
C SER A 72 -19.26 -5.76 -1.54
N ARG A 73 -18.16 -5.57 -2.26
CA ARG A 73 -16.91 -5.10 -1.67
C ARG A 73 -17.03 -3.68 -1.12
N ALA A 74 -17.64 -2.78 -1.86
CA ALA A 74 -17.90 -1.42 -1.39
C ALA A 74 -18.78 -1.41 -0.13
N GLU A 75 -19.84 -2.25 -0.09
CA GLU A 75 -20.72 -2.40 1.07
C GLU A 75 -19.97 -2.97 2.29
N ARG A 76 -19.11 -3.98 2.10
CA ARG A 76 -18.28 -4.54 3.17
C ARG A 76 -17.28 -3.51 3.71
N THR A 77 -16.67 -2.73 2.83
CA THR A 77 -15.77 -1.63 3.21
C THR A 77 -16.52 -0.54 3.97
N LEU A 78 -17.74 -0.19 3.54
CA LEU A 78 -18.58 0.76 4.25
C LEU A 78 -18.91 0.29 5.67
N LYS A 79 -19.29 -0.98 5.84
CA LYS A 79 -19.51 -1.57 7.17
C LYS A 79 -18.28 -1.50 8.06
N LEU A 80 -17.10 -1.71 7.48
CA LEU A 80 -15.84 -1.56 8.21
C LEU A 80 -15.63 -0.12 8.69
N ILE A 81 -15.88 0.88 7.82
CA ILE A 81 -15.80 2.30 8.17
C ILE A 81 -16.84 2.70 9.23
N GLN A 82 -18.01 2.08 9.22
CA GLN A 82 -19.08 2.30 10.22
C GLN A 82 -18.74 1.75 11.61
N ASN A 83 -17.77 0.84 11.72
CA ASN A 83 -17.34 0.32 13.02
C ASN A 83 -16.70 1.45 13.86
N PRO A 84 -17.23 1.77 15.07
CA PRO A 84 -16.76 2.90 15.86
C PRO A 84 -15.27 2.82 16.28
N ARG A 85 -14.68 1.65 16.27
CA ARG A 85 -13.27 1.42 16.61
C ARG A 85 -12.30 1.63 15.44
N VAL A 86 -12.83 1.69 14.22
CA VAL A 86 -12.03 1.85 13.00
C VAL A 86 -11.73 3.32 12.79
N THR A 87 -10.45 3.65 12.64
CA THR A 87 -9.95 5.02 12.44
C THR A 87 -9.17 5.19 11.14
N TYR A 88 -8.78 4.09 10.48
CA TYR A 88 -7.94 4.13 9.29
C TYR A 88 -8.22 2.92 8.39
N VAL A 89 -8.52 3.16 7.12
CA VAL A 89 -8.83 2.12 6.12
C VAL A 89 -8.08 2.38 4.83
N SER A 90 -7.54 1.34 4.20
CA SER A 90 -7.06 1.39 2.82
C SER A 90 -8.12 0.85 1.86
N VAL A 91 -8.29 1.54 0.73
CA VAL A 91 -9.20 1.15 -0.35
C VAL A 91 -8.45 1.08 -1.68
N LYS A 92 -8.86 0.16 -2.54
CA LYS A 92 -8.32 0.00 -3.89
C LYS A 92 -9.38 0.43 -4.90
N ALA A 93 -9.05 1.39 -5.76
CA ALA A 93 -9.98 1.88 -6.77
C ALA A 93 -10.43 0.75 -7.72
N SER A 94 -9.51 -0.09 -8.17
CA SER A 94 -9.77 -1.22 -9.07
C SER A 94 -10.75 -2.25 -8.52
N SER A 95 -10.86 -2.34 -7.18
CA SER A 95 -11.78 -3.28 -6.53
C SER A 95 -13.21 -2.73 -6.33
N MET A 96 -13.46 -1.49 -6.68
CA MET A 96 -14.75 -0.82 -6.45
C MET A 96 -15.66 -0.81 -7.67
N VAL A 97 -15.14 -1.14 -8.85
CA VAL A 97 -15.91 -1.26 -10.11
C VAL A 97 -15.45 -2.50 -10.86
N ALA A 98 -16.35 -3.12 -11.63
CA ALA A 98 -16.05 -4.35 -12.35
C ALA A 98 -15.04 -4.18 -13.49
N GLN A 99 -15.03 -3.02 -14.12
CA GLN A 99 -14.15 -2.74 -15.26
C GLN A 99 -13.71 -1.28 -15.25
N LEU A 100 -12.41 -1.07 -15.24
CA LEU A 100 -11.78 0.20 -15.53
C LEU A 100 -11.49 0.25 -17.02
N ASN A 101 -12.09 1.21 -17.71
CA ASN A 101 -11.88 1.40 -19.14
C ASN A 101 -10.87 2.54 -19.35
N GLN A 102 -9.67 2.20 -19.78
CA GLN A 102 -8.61 3.17 -20.07
C GLN A 102 -8.90 4.05 -21.30
N TRP A 103 -9.80 3.61 -22.17
CA TRP A 103 -10.26 4.39 -23.31
C TRP A 103 -11.36 5.39 -22.94
N ASP A 104 -11.99 5.21 -21.77
CA ASP A 104 -13.00 6.07 -21.19
C ASP A 104 -12.60 6.40 -19.73
N ILE A 105 -11.55 7.21 -19.60
CA ILE A 105 -11.05 7.63 -18.30
C ILE A 105 -12.11 8.47 -17.56
N ASP A 106 -12.79 9.38 -18.28
CA ASP A 106 -13.82 10.24 -17.70
C ASP A 106 -14.96 9.42 -17.09
N GLY A 107 -15.52 8.49 -17.87
CA GLY A 107 -16.57 7.62 -17.37
C GLY A 107 -16.10 6.66 -16.27
N SER A 108 -14.83 6.21 -16.31
CA SER A 108 -14.26 5.37 -15.25
C SER A 108 -14.10 6.14 -13.94
N VAL A 109 -13.64 7.39 -13.99
CA VAL A 109 -13.52 8.27 -12.82
C VAL A 109 -14.90 8.55 -12.21
N GLU A 110 -15.92 8.89 -13.01
CA GLU A 110 -17.26 9.16 -12.49
C GLU A 110 -17.87 7.92 -11.83
N ARG A 111 -17.79 6.74 -12.45
CA ARG A 111 -18.27 5.49 -11.83
C ARG A 111 -17.56 5.18 -10.51
N LEU A 112 -16.26 5.42 -10.43
CA LEU A 112 -15.49 5.26 -9.20
C LEU A 112 -15.89 6.27 -8.14
N LYS A 113 -16.10 7.53 -8.51
CA LYS A 113 -16.58 8.58 -7.58
C LYS A 113 -17.93 8.21 -6.99
N GLU A 114 -18.89 7.80 -7.81
CA GLU A 114 -20.20 7.35 -7.34
C GLU A 114 -20.09 6.19 -6.34
N ARG A 115 -19.19 5.25 -6.60
CA ARG A 115 -18.99 4.08 -5.76
C ARG A 115 -18.26 4.39 -4.45
N LEU A 116 -17.27 5.28 -4.49
CA LEU A 116 -16.46 5.65 -3.34
C LEU A 116 -17.13 6.71 -2.46
N ARG A 117 -17.97 7.56 -3.04
CA ARG A 117 -18.63 8.67 -2.31
C ARG A 117 -19.25 8.22 -0.98
N PRO A 118 -20.07 7.16 -0.87
CA PRO A 118 -20.65 6.73 0.40
C PRO A 118 -19.60 6.38 1.47
N LEU A 119 -18.42 5.86 1.05
CA LEU A 119 -17.32 5.56 1.95
C LEU A 119 -16.71 6.84 2.53
N TYR A 120 -16.47 7.82 1.67
CA TYR A 120 -15.89 9.11 2.05
C TYR A 120 -16.87 9.97 2.86
N GLU A 121 -18.16 9.94 2.54
CA GLU A 121 -19.22 10.61 3.33
C GLU A 121 -19.28 10.03 4.74
N GLU A 122 -19.31 8.70 4.88
CA GLU A 122 -19.30 8.06 6.18
C GLU A 122 -18.03 8.39 6.96
N ALA A 123 -16.86 8.34 6.32
CA ALA A 123 -15.58 8.66 6.93
C ALA A 123 -15.53 10.11 7.44
N ALA A 124 -16.04 11.05 6.66
CA ALA A 124 -16.11 12.48 7.03
C ALA A 124 -17.12 12.75 8.16
N ARG A 125 -18.23 12.00 8.21
CA ARG A 125 -19.30 12.13 9.21
C ARG A 125 -18.87 11.64 10.59
N ARG A 126 -17.95 10.67 10.63
CA ARG A 126 -17.48 10.05 11.88
C ARG A 126 -16.75 11.05 12.79
N ASN A 127 -16.82 10.82 14.09
CA ASN A 127 -16.05 11.58 15.09
C ASN A 127 -15.38 10.61 16.09
N PRO A 128 -14.06 10.42 16.07
CA PRO A 128 -13.14 11.02 15.10
C PRO A 128 -13.40 10.54 13.65
N GLN A 129 -13.03 11.36 12.67
CA GLN A 129 -13.09 10.98 11.26
C GLN A 129 -12.28 9.72 10.97
N VAL A 130 -12.71 8.95 9.99
CA VAL A 130 -11.93 7.78 9.52
C VAL A 130 -11.02 8.24 8.39
N PHE A 131 -9.74 7.96 8.52
CA PHE A 131 -8.78 8.22 7.46
C PHE A 131 -8.92 7.17 6.37
N ILE A 132 -9.16 7.59 5.13
CA ILE A 132 -9.16 6.70 3.96
C ILE A 132 -7.86 6.90 3.19
N ASN A 133 -7.15 5.80 2.94
CA ASN A 133 -5.98 5.78 2.10
C ASN A 133 -6.30 5.05 0.79
N MET A 134 -6.10 5.72 -0.34
CA MET A 134 -6.27 5.13 -1.66
C MET A 134 -5.00 4.40 -2.06
N ASP A 135 -5.04 3.07 -2.08
CA ASP A 135 -3.91 2.24 -2.46
C ASP A 135 -3.68 2.31 -3.98
N MET A 136 -2.41 2.27 -4.38
CA MET A 136 -1.99 2.20 -5.78
C MET A 136 -1.74 0.74 -6.15
N GLU A 137 -2.16 0.35 -7.34
CA GLU A 137 -2.00 -1.01 -7.83
C GLU A 137 -1.09 -1.05 -9.06
N GLU A 138 -1.61 -1.22 -10.26
CA GLU A 138 -0.82 -1.33 -11.47
C GLU A 138 -0.49 0.03 -12.09
N TYR A 139 0.58 0.07 -12.87
CA TYR A 139 1.04 1.30 -13.53
C TYR A 139 -0.05 1.97 -14.37
N HIS A 140 -0.81 1.18 -15.10
CA HIS A 140 -1.85 1.70 -15.98
C HIS A 140 -2.96 2.45 -15.24
N ASP A 141 -3.12 2.22 -13.93
CA ASP A 141 -4.10 2.92 -13.09
C ASP A 141 -3.55 4.19 -12.42
N LEU A 142 -2.24 4.47 -12.56
CA LEU A 142 -1.58 5.57 -11.86
C LEU A 142 -2.30 6.91 -12.09
N HIS A 143 -2.46 7.31 -13.34
CA HIS A 143 -3.05 8.61 -13.69
C HIS A 143 -4.54 8.69 -13.34
N LEU A 144 -5.27 7.60 -13.56
CA LEU A 144 -6.68 7.50 -13.20
C LEU A 144 -6.87 7.64 -11.68
N THR A 145 -6.06 6.93 -10.89
CA THR A 145 -6.14 6.95 -9.43
C THR A 145 -5.78 8.32 -8.86
N ILE A 146 -4.76 8.99 -9.40
CA ILE A 146 -4.39 10.35 -8.99
C ILE A 146 -5.52 11.34 -9.32
N ARG A 147 -6.07 11.27 -10.52
CA ARG A 147 -7.18 12.11 -10.93
C ARG A 147 -8.40 11.90 -10.06
N LEU A 148 -8.81 10.65 -9.85
CA LEU A 148 -9.92 10.27 -8.97
C LEU A 148 -9.74 10.84 -7.56
N PHE A 149 -8.56 10.67 -6.97
CA PHE A 149 -8.25 11.19 -5.65
C PHE A 149 -8.38 12.71 -5.58
N LYS A 150 -7.80 13.41 -6.54
CA LYS A 150 -7.85 14.88 -6.59
C LYS A 150 -9.28 15.40 -6.78
N GLU A 151 -10.08 14.77 -7.64
CA GLU A 151 -11.47 15.14 -7.87
C GLU A 151 -12.33 14.91 -6.62
N LEU A 152 -12.23 13.73 -5.98
CA LEU A 152 -12.93 13.47 -4.72
C LEU A 152 -12.54 14.48 -3.63
N MET A 153 -11.24 14.69 -3.43
CA MET A 153 -10.78 15.62 -2.40
C MET A 153 -11.08 17.10 -2.71
N SER A 154 -11.45 17.43 -3.94
CA SER A 154 -11.89 18.79 -4.33
C SER A 154 -13.36 19.03 -4.04
N GLU A 155 -14.14 18.02 -3.69
CA GLU A 155 -15.55 18.19 -3.38
C GLU A 155 -15.73 18.92 -2.03
N PRO A 156 -16.67 19.86 -1.94
CA PRO A 156 -16.87 20.68 -0.74
C PRO A 156 -17.11 19.84 0.53
N GLU A 157 -17.80 18.72 0.40
CA GLU A 157 -18.15 17.80 1.49
C GLU A 157 -16.91 17.19 2.14
N PHE A 158 -15.83 17.01 1.37
CA PHE A 158 -14.59 16.40 1.83
C PHE A 158 -13.49 17.43 2.15
N LYS A 159 -13.81 18.73 2.12
CA LYS A 159 -12.84 19.79 2.36
C LYS A 159 -12.05 19.59 3.66
N ASN A 160 -12.71 19.18 4.73
CA ASN A 160 -12.12 19.01 6.05
C ASN A 160 -11.69 17.56 6.36
N LEU A 161 -11.79 16.66 5.38
CA LEU A 161 -11.37 15.27 5.55
C LEU A 161 -9.90 15.12 5.19
N GLU A 162 -9.06 14.68 6.13
CA GLU A 162 -7.74 14.17 5.79
C GLU A 162 -7.86 12.80 5.10
N SER A 163 -7.19 12.64 3.98
CA SER A 163 -7.14 11.41 3.22
C SER A 163 -5.78 11.24 2.58
N GLY A 164 -5.48 10.05 2.10
CA GLY A 164 -4.18 9.74 1.53
C GLY A 164 -4.24 8.94 0.24
N ILE A 165 -3.11 8.96 -0.45
CA ILE A 165 -2.85 8.19 -1.66
C ILE A 165 -1.48 7.52 -1.56
N VAL A 166 -1.31 6.39 -2.24
CA VAL A 166 -0.04 5.67 -2.29
C VAL A 166 0.70 5.99 -3.58
N LEU A 167 2.00 6.18 -3.48
CA LEU A 167 2.90 6.28 -4.63
C LEU A 167 4.01 5.23 -4.54
N GLN A 168 4.34 4.64 -5.69
CA GLN A 168 5.24 3.49 -5.81
C GLN A 168 6.57 3.92 -6.42
N ALA A 169 7.66 3.84 -5.65
CA ALA A 169 8.99 4.28 -6.08
C ALA A 169 9.60 3.46 -7.23
N TYR A 170 9.07 2.26 -7.51
CA TYR A 170 9.55 1.45 -8.64
C TYR A 170 9.15 2.02 -10.00
N LEU A 171 8.26 3.03 -10.05
CA LEU A 171 7.86 3.74 -11.26
C LEU A 171 8.67 5.05 -11.42
N PRO A 172 9.32 5.30 -12.55
CA PRO A 172 9.97 6.58 -12.85
C PRO A 172 9.01 7.77 -12.74
N ASP A 173 7.76 7.60 -13.18
CA ASP A 173 6.72 8.64 -13.23
C ASP A 173 6.26 9.10 -11.83
N THR A 174 6.57 8.33 -10.80
CA THR A 174 6.16 8.65 -9.42
C THR A 174 6.71 9.99 -8.92
N PHE A 175 7.88 10.42 -9.43
CA PHE A 175 8.44 11.71 -9.01
C PHE A 175 7.58 12.89 -9.49
N ASP A 176 7.12 12.86 -10.72
CA ASP A 176 6.23 13.91 -11.24
C ASP A 176 4.82 13.80 -10.64
N ALA A 177 4.34 12.60 -10.39
CA ALA A 177 3.10 12.36 -9.65
C ALA A 177 3.17 12.95 -8.23
N LEU A 178 4.29 12.79 -7.52
CA LEU A 178 4.47 13.37 -6.19
C LEU A 178 4.44 14.91 -6.22
N LYS A 179 5.08 15.52 -7.21
CA LYS A 179 5.02 16.98 -7.38
C LYS A 179 3.59 17.47 -7.59
N ASP A 180 2.86 16.81 -8.49
CA ASP A 180 1.47 17.17 -8.80
C ASP A 180 0.55 17.07 -7.57
N ILE A 181 0.70 16.00 -6.78
CA ILE A 181 -0.07 15.83 -5.53
C ILE A 181 0.36 16.86 -4.49
N ALA A 182 1.64 17.17 -4.37
CA ALA A 182 2.15 18.16 -3.42
C ALA A 182 1.61 19.56 -3.72
N GLU A 183 1.59 19.97 -4.98
CA GLU A 183 1.00 21.26 -5.40
C GLU A 183 -0.52 21.29 -5.20
N PHE A 184 -1.22 20.17 -5.49
CA PHE A 184 -2.63 20.02 -5.17
C PHE A 184 -2.89 20.20 -3.67
N ALA A 185 -2.07 19.56 -2.81
CA ALA A 185 -2.21 19.67 -1.36
C ALA A 185 -1.98 21.10 -0.85
N LYS A 186 -0.96 21.78 -1.37
CA LYS A 186 -0.68 23.20 -1.03
C LYS A 186 -1.88 24.09 -1.39
N LYS A 187 -2.43 23.96 -2.60
CA LYS A 187 -3.61 24.70 -3.03
C LYS A 187 -4.80 24.41 -2.13
N ARG A 188 -5.09 23.14 -1.86
CA ARG A 188 -6.19 22.71 -0.99
C ARG A 188 -6.10 23.33 0.40
N VAL A 189 -4.93 23.31 1.03
CA VAL A 189 -4.72 23.88 2.37
C VAL A 189 -4.81 25.41 2.33
N ALA A 190 -4.26 26.07 1.31
CA ALA A 190 -4.40 27.51 1.13
C ALA A 190 -5.86 27.95 0.99
N GLU A 191 -6.74 27.10 0.45
CA GLU A 191 -8.19 27.30 0.37
C GLU A 191 -8.92 26.89 1.68
N GLY A 192 -8.18 26.55 2.75
CA GLY A 192 -8.70 26.17 4.07
C GLY A 192 -9.16 24.71 4.14
N GLY A 193 -8.67 23.84 3.27
CA GLY A 193 -8.90 22.40 3.32
C GLY A 193 -7.91 21.65 4.21
N ALA A 194 -8.20 20.38 4.50
CA ALA A 194 -7.33 19.50 5.26
C ALA A 194 -6.10 19.05 4.46
N LYS A 195 -5.06 18.62 5.17
CA LYS A 195 -3.83 18.07 4.58
C LYS A 195 -4.09 16.81 3.74
N VAL A 196 -3.16 16.50 2.86
CA VAL A 196 -3.13 15.27 2.09
C VAL A 196 -1.97 14.41 2.56
N LYS A 197 -2.19 13.11 2.73
CA LYS A 197 -1.11 12.17 3.03
C LYS A 197 -0.66 11.45 1.76
N VAL A 198 0.65 11.32 1.57
CA VAL A 198 1.24 10.46 0.55
C VAL A 198 2.02 9.35 1.25
N ARG A 199 1.59 8.10 1.05
CA ARG A 199 2.34 6.92 1.49
C ARG A 199 3.30 6.51 0.37
N ILE A 200 4.58 6.55 0.65
CA ILE A 200 5.62 6.14 -0.30
C ILE A 200 5.98 4.69 -0.02
N VAL A 201 5.79 3.83 -1.02
CA VAL A 201 6.17 2.42 -1.01
C VAL A 201 7.18 2.14 -2.12
N LYS A 202 7.88 1.01 -2.07
CA LYS A 202 8.76 0.62 -3.18
C LYS A 202 7.96 0.15 -4.39
N GLY A 203 6.96 -0.68 -4.20
CA GLY A 203 6.10 -1.29 -5.20
C GLY A 203 6.02 -2.79 -4.98
N ALA A 204 4.85 -3.38 -5.21
CA ALA A 204 4.57 -4.78 -4.90
C ALA A 204 4.20 -5.62 -6.12
N ASN A 205 3.99 -5.00 -7.29
CA ASN A 205 3.43 -5.66 -8.46
C ASN A 205 4.45 -5.87 -9.61
N LEU A 206 5.75 -5.90 -9.31
CA LEU A 206 6.81 -5.97 -10.33
C LEU A 206 6.63 -7.15 -11.28
N SER A 207 6.26 -8.33 -10.77
CA SER A 207 6.01 -9.50 -11.59
C SER A 207 4.82 -9.34 -12.54
N MET A 208 3.75 -8.68 -12.08
CA MET A 208 2.57 -8.39 -12.91
C MET A 208 2.90 -7.37 -13.98
N GLU A 209 3.61 -6.30 -13.64
CA GLU A 209 4.08 -5.29 -14.60
C GLU A 209 4.97 -5.91 -15.69
N THR A 210 5.85 -6.84 -15.30
CA THR A 210 6.71 -7.56 -16.25
C THR A 210 5.87 -8.42 -17.20
N VAL A 211 4.90 -9.18 -16.67
CA VAL A 211 4.01 -10.00 -17.50
C VAL A 211 3.17 -9.15 -18.45
N GLN A 212 2.64 -8.03 -17.98
CA GLN A 212 1.88 -7.10 -18.83
C GLN A 212 2.74 -6.55 -19.95
N GLY A 213 3.98 -6.14 -19.66
CA GLY A 213 4.92 -5.69 -20.68
C GLY A 213 5.21 -6.77 -21.72
N GLU A 214 5.52 -8.00 -21.28
CA GLU A 214 5.82 -9.12 -22.18
C GLU A 214 4.63 -9.55 -23.04
N VAL A 215 3.43 -9.64 -22.45
CA VAL A 215 2.22 -10.08 -23.18
C VAL A 215 1.80 -9.09 -24.26
N HIS A 216 2.00 -7.80 -24.03
CA HIS A 216 1.56 -6.75 -24.93
C HIS A 216 2.70 -6.15 -25.79
N ASP A 217 3.92 -6.68 -25.64
CA ASP A 217 5.14 -6.10 -26.27
C ASP A 217 5.30 -4.60 -25.93
N TRP A 218 4.99 -4.25 -24.68
CA TRP A 218 5.16 -2.89 -24.17
C TRP A 218 6.48 -2.76 -23.42
N PRO A 219 7.10 -1.58 -23.46
CA PRO A 219 8.24 -1.30 -22.61
C PRO A 219 7.86 -1.46 -21.13
N LEU A 220 8.77 -1.99 -20.32
CA LEU A 220 8.55 -2.13 -18.88
C LEU A 220 8.41 -0.75 -18.21
N ALA A 221 7.29 -0.52 -17.54
CA ALA A 221 7.00 0.74 -16.88
C ALA A 221 7.86 1.00 -15.62
N THR A 222 8.41 -0.06 -15.03
CA THR A 222 9.17 0.00 -13.78
C THR A 222 10.67 0.07 -14.02
N TYR A 223 11.42 0.54 -13.01
CA TYR A 223 12.86 0.33 -12.98
C TYR A 223 13.21 -1.17 -13.00
N THR A 224 14.27 -1.52 -13.70
CA THR A 224 14.69 -2.91 -13.91
C THR A 224 15.58 -3.47 -12.79
N ASN A 225 16.03 -2.62 -11.87
CA ASN A 225 16.91 -3.03 -10.80
C ASN A 225 16.58 -2.36 -9.46
N LYS A 226 16.91 -3.05 -8.38
CA LYS A 226 16.63 -2.59 -7.01
C LYS A 226 17.33 -1.28 -6.65
N LEU A 227 18.54 -1.05 -7.15
CA LEU A 227 19.30 0.17 -6.83
C LEU A 227 18.57 1.42 -7.31
N ASP A 228 17.99 1.39 -8.51
CA ASP A 228 17.23 2.52 -9.05
C ASP A 228 15.91 2.72 -8.33
N VAL A 229 15.22 1.65 -7.93
CA VAL A 229 14.03 1.73 -7.08
C VAL A 229 14.35 2.39 -5.75
N ASP A 230 15.42 1.93 -5.08
CA ASP A 230 15.86 2.49 -3.79
C ASP A 230 16.29 3.95 -3.95
N ALA A 231 17.04 4.28 -5.00
CA ALA A 231 17.46 5.65 -5.29
C ALA A 231 16.26 6.58 -5.53
N ASN A 232 15.26 6.13 -6.29
CA ASN A 232 14.04 6.91 -6.49
C ASN A 232 13.25 7.07 -5.19
N TYR A 233 13.16 6.04 -4.34
CA TYR A 233 12.54 6.16 -3.03
C TYR A 233 13.20 7.28 -2.20
N TYR A 234 14.52 7.33 -2.16
CA TYR A 234 15.27 8.39 -1.45
C TYR A 234 15.13 9.75 -2.11
N ARG A 235 15.03 9.82 -3.43
CA ARG A 235 14.73 11.04 -4.17
C ARG A 235 13.35 11.61 -3.79
N LEU A 236 12.34 10.76 -3.71
CA LEU A 236 10.99 11.16 -3.29
C LEU A 236 11.01 11.73 -1.88
N LEU A 237 11.67 11.06 -0.93
CA LEU A 237 11.82 11.55 0.44
C LEU A 237 12.58 12.87 0.50
N ASP A 238 13.70 12.98 -0.21
CA ASP A 238 14.54 14.19 -0.23
C ASP A 238 13.80 15.39 -0.85
N PHE A 239 12.95 15.15 -1.82
CA PHE A 239 12.09 16.16 -2.42
C PHE A 239 11.00 16.65 -1.47
N ILE A 240 10.24 15.73 -0.87
CA ILE A 240 9.01 16.10 -0.17
C ILE A 240 9.23 16.52 1.29
N LEU A 241 10.28 16.00 1.96
CA LEU A 241 10.57 16.32 3.36
C LEU A 241 11.22 17.72 3.48
N ARG A 242 10.46 18.75 3.17
CA ARG A 242 10.86 20.16 3.22
C ARG A 242 9.81 21.00 3.91
N GLU A 243 10.23 22.10 4.49
CA GLU A 243 9.37 23.04 5.21
C GLU A 243 8.21 23.55 4.35
N GLU A 244 8.48 23.79 3.07
CA GLU A 244 7.46 24.28 2.11
C GLU A 244 6.26 23.35 1.91
N TYR A 245 6.36 22.07 2.29
CA TYR A 245 5.29 21.06 2.20
C TYR A 245 4.73 20.68 3.58
N ALA A 246 5.39 21.05 4.67
CA ALA A 246 5.10 20.51 6.02
C ALA A 246 3.68 20.85 6.52
N ASP A 247 3.11 21.96 6.06
CA ASP A 247 1.76 22.37 6.44
C ASP A 247 0.67 21.79 5.56
N SER A 248 1.02 21.18 4.42
CA SER A 248 0.05 20.69 3.43
C SER A 248 0.12 19.20 3.18
N VAL A 249 1.30 18.58 3.37
CA VAL A 249 1.51 17.16 3.08
C VAL A 249 1.93 16.42 4.33
N ARG A 250 1.36 15.23 4.53
CA ARG A 250 1.86 14.21 5.47
C ARG A 250 2.49 13.08 4.67
N ILE A 251 3.55 12.48 5.20
CA ILE A 251 4.28 11.40 4.52
C ILE A 251 4.23 10.13 5.35
N GLY A 252 3.75 9.06 4.72
CA GLY A 252 3.89 7.69 5.22
C GLY A 252 5.17 7.07 4.66
N VAL A 253 6.14 6.83 5.52
CA VAL A 253 7.40 6.16 5.17
C VAL A 253 7.21 4.65 5.31
N ALA A 254 6.80 4.00 4.23
CA ALA A 254 6.47 2.57 4.24
C ALA A 254 7.71 1.72 3.96
N THR A 255 8.28 1.14 5.01
CA THR A 255 9.49 0.32 4.88
C THR A 255 9.75 -0.55 6.12
N HIS A 256 10.31 -1.75 5.89
CA HIS A 256 10.96 -2.58 6.91
C HIS A 256 12.49 -2.44 6.90
N ASN A 257 13.05 -1.68 5.95
CA ASN A 257 14.49 -1.43 5.90
C ASN A 257 14.87 -0.34 6.89
N LEU A 258 15.65 -0.69 7.90
CA LEU A 258 16.05 0.24 8.97
C LEU A 258 16.93 1.37 8.48
N TYR A 259 17.77 1.17 7.45
CA TYR A 259 18.54 2.26 6.85
C TYR A 259 17.62 3.30 6.20
N THR A 260 16.56 2.85 5.52
CA THR A 260 15.56 3.74 4.93
C THR A 260 14.79 4.51 6.01
N ALA A 261 14.35 3.84 7.07
CA ALA A 261 13.63 4.48 8.17
C ALA A 261 14.52 5.51 8.89
N ALA A 262 15.78 5.15 9.17
CA ALA A 262 16.75 6.05 9.79
C ALA A 262 17.05 7.27 8.93
N MET A 263 17.24 7.07 7.62
CA MET A 263 17.47 8.19 6.69
C MET A 263 16.28 9.16 6.69
N ALA A 264 15.05 8.65 6.60
CA ALA A 264 13.85 9.49 6.61
C ALA A 264 13.76 10.28 7.93
N TYR A 265 13.99 9.63 9.06
CA TYR A 265 14.00 10.26 10.37
C TYR A 265 15.05 11.36 10.48
N GLU A 266 16.32 11.06 10.17
CA GLU A 266 17.42 12.03 10.28
C GLU A 266 17.26 13.20 9.29
N LEU A 267 16.75 12.93 8.08
CA LEU A 267 16.44 13.98 7.12
C LEU A 267 15.34 14.90 7.63
N GLY A 268 14.25 14.34 8.15
CA GLY A 268 13.15 15.12 8.72
C GLY A 268 13.55 15.90 9.96
N LYS A 269 14.39 15.31 10.83
CA LYS A 269 14.96 15.97 12.01
C LYS A 269 15.84 17.14 11.62
N LYS A 270 16.78 16.93 10.69
CA LYS A 270 17.67 17.97 10.20
C LYS A 270 16.93 19.15 9.58
N ARG A 271 15.79 18.91 8.96
CA ARG A 271 14.96 19.93 8.30
C ARG A 271 13.83 20.48 9.16
N GLY A 272 13.67 19.99 10.40
CA GLY A 272 12.61 20.44 11.32
C GLY A 272 11.19 19.97 10.94
N VAL A 273 11.06 18.93 10.10
CA VAL A 273 9.80 18.48 9.53
C VAL A 273 9.38 17.06 9.98
N LEU A 274 9.86 16.59 11.12
CA LEU A 274 9.48 15.28 11.67
C LEU A 274 7.98 15.12 11.86
N HIS A 275 7.28 16.21 12.15
CA HIS A 275 5.84 16.22 12.42
C HIS A 275 4.99 15.84 11.20
N MET A 276 5.54 15.92 9.99
CA MET A 276 4.83 15.52 8.78
C MET A 276 4.97 14.04 8.43
N MET A 277 5.74 13.25 9.20
CA MET A 277 6.03 11.86 8.87
C MET A 277 5.39 10.89 9.85
N ASP A 278 4.88 9.79 9.31
CA ASP A 278 4.57 8.55 10.01
C ASP A 278 5.47 7.43 9.47
N SER A 279 5.97 6.55 10.34
CA SER A 279 6.52 5.27 9.89
C SER A 279 5.37 4.32 9.56
N GLU A 280 5.46 3.58 8.47
CA GLU A 280 4.47 2.56 8.13
C GLU A 280 5.12 1.20 7.93
N MET A 281 4.57 0.17 8.57
CA MET A 281 5.11 -1.18 8.53
C MET A 281 3.96 -2.19 8.39
N LEU A 282 4.27 -3.40 7.92
CA LEU A 282 3.30 -4.48 7.84
C LEU A 282 3.12 -5.10 9.22
N GLN A 283 1.88 -5.25 9.68
CA GLN A 283 1.58 -5.86 10.96
C GLN A 283 2.17 -7.28 11.05
N GLY A 284 2.77 -7.59 12.20
CA GLY A 284 3.25 -8.93 12.54
C GLY A 284 4.55 -9.38 11.85
N MET A 285 5.08 -8.63 10.88
CA MET A 285 6.25 -9.07 10.09
C MET A 285 7.58 -8.99 10.84
N SER A 286 7.73 -8.12 11.80
CA SER A 286 8.93 -8.03 12.67
C SER A 286 8.61 -7.18 13.89
N PRO A 287 7.99 -7.73 14.93
CA PRO A 287 7.52 -6.96 16.10
C PRO A 287 8.62 -6.19 16.80
N ALA A 288 9.82 -6.75 16.91
CA ALA A 288 10.95 -6.07 17.55
C ALA A 288 11.41 -4.81 16.79
N GLN A 289 11.46 -4.89 15.46
CA GLN A 289 11.75 -3.72 14.62
C GLN A 289 10.62 -2.68 14.70
N GLN A 290 9.36 -3.13 14.67
CA GLN A 290 8.21 -2.23 14.81
C GLN A 290 8.30 -1.43 16.09
N ALA A 291 8.57 -2.10 17.22
CA ALA A 291 8.73 -1.43 18.50
C ALA A 291 9.90 -0.43 18.52
N ALA A 292 11.04 -0.80 17.92
CA ALA A 292 12.21 0.08 17.83
C ALA A 292 11.93 1.30 16.96
N VAL A 293 11.37 1.12 15.76
CA VAL A 293 11.03 2.21 14.84
C VAL A 293 9.97 3.12 15.45
N ARG A 294 8.94 2.55 16.09
CA ARG A 294 7.90 3.32 16.78
C ARG A 294 8.49 4.24 17.85
N LYS A 295 9.45 3.74 18.64
CA LYS A 295 10.12 4.55 19.67
C LYS A 295 10.90 5.71 19.04
N VAL A 296 11.59 5.48 17.92
CA VAL A 296 12.36 6.51 17.20
C VAL A 296 11.43 7.57 16.61
N PHE A 297 10.29 7.16 16.04
CA PHE A 297 9.30 8.07 15.46
C PHE A 297 8.33 8.68 16.48
N ASP A 298 8.62 8.57 17.78
CA ASP A 298 7.83 9.16 18.85
C ASP A 298 6.35 8.72 18.83
N GLY A 299 6.13 7.42 18.60
CA GLY A 299 4.79 6.82 18.53
C GLY A 299 4.09 6.97 17.19
N ARG A 300 4.58 7.77 16.26
CA ARG A 300 3.99 7.97 14.93
C ARG A 300 4.29 6.78 14.03
N GLN A 301 3.56 5.70 14.24
CA GLN A 301 3.65 4.48 13.44
C GLN A 301 2.25 3.98 13.11
N ILE A 302 2.09 3.58 11.84
CA ILE A 302 0.89 2.95 11.33
C ILE A 302 1.24 1.53 10.89
N LEU A 303 0.46 0.56 11.34
CA LEU A 303 0.60 -0.83 10.95
C LEU A 303 -0.43 -1.18 9.88
N TYR A 304 0.06 -1.50 8.69
CA TYR A 304 -0.77 -1.99 7.60
C TYR A 304 -1.27 -3.39 7.92
N THR A 305 -2.56 -3.52 8.07
CA THR A 305 -3.22 -4.66 8.67
C THR A 305 -4.21 -5.28 7.70
N PRO A 306 -3.88 -6.42 7.09
CA PRO A 306 -4.83 -7.13 6.25
C PRO A 306 -5.98 -7.69 7.09
N VAL A 307 -7.19 -7.53 6.56
CA VAL A 307 -8.43 -8.03 7.14
C VAL A 307 -9.12 -8.91 6.10
N VAL A 308 -9.68 -10.02 6.49
CA VAL A 308 -10.34 -10.97 5.60
C VAL A 308 -11.61 -11.52 6.23
N HIS A 309 -12.65 -11.73 5.45
CA HIS A 309 -13.79 -12.53 5.89
C HIS A 309 -13.42 -14.01 5.94
N ALA A 310 -14.06 -14.76 6.85
CA ALA A 310 -13.76 -16.18 7.04
C ALA A 310 -13.92 -17.01 5.77
N GLU A 311 -14.85 -16.63 4.90
CA GLU A 311 -15.13 -17.24 3.59
C GLU A 311 -14.01 -16.98 2.58
N ASP A 312 -13.32 -15.84 2.67
CA ASP A 312 -12.28 -15.40 1.74
C ASP A 312 -10.86 -15.74 2.23
N PHE A 313 -10.71 -16.68 3.17
CA PHE A 313 -9.43 -16.97 3.81
C PHE A 313 -8.34 -17.42 2.81
N ASP A 314 -8.71 -18.01 1.69
CA ASP A 314 -7.75 -18.42 0.65
C ASP A 314 -7.03 -17.22 0.03
N VAL A 315 -7.67 -16.05 0.00
CA VAL A 315 -7.04 -14.78 -0.41
C VAL A 315 -5.97 -14.35 0.60
N ALA A 316 -6.24 -14.54 1.89
CA ALA A 316 -5.24 -14.27 2.93
C ALA A 316 -4.02 -15.15 2.79
N VAL A 317 -4.18 -16.43 2.44
CA VAL A 317 -3.06 -17.34 2.19
C VAL A 317 -2.22 -16.84 1.02
N SER A 318 -2.83 -16.47 -0.09
CA SER A 318 -2.14 -15.92 -1.27
C SER A 318 -1.40 -14.62 -0.94
N TYR A 319 -2.00 -13.74 -0.16
CA TYR A 319 -1.35 -12.52 0.33
C TYR A 319 -0.10 -12.85 1.17
N LEU A 320 -0.20 -13.78 2.12
CA LEU A 320 0.88 -14.15 3.02
C LEU A 320 2.03 -14.85 2.29
N VAL A 321 1.73 -15.73 1.34
CA VAL A 321 2.76 -16.39 0.51
C VAL A 321 3.59 -15.34 -0.22
N ARG A 322 2.96 -14.37 -0.88
CA ARG A 322 3.70 -13.28 -1.55
C ARG A 322 4.57 -12.48 -0.58
N ARG A 323 4.09 -12.21 0.64
CA ARG A 323 4.89 -11.51 1.67
C ARG A 323 6.08 -12.36 2.13
N LEU A 324 5.90 -13.67 2.30
CA LEU A 324 6.98 -14.58 2.67
C LEU A 324 8.04 -14.68 1.57
N GLU A 325 7.63 -14.78 0.30
CA GLU A 325 8.54 -14.79 -0.85
C GLU A 325 9.34 -13.49 -0.92
N GLU A 326 8.69 -12.34 -0.80
CA GLU A 326 9.38 -11.04 -0.79
C GLU A 326 10.41 -10.94 0.35
N ASN A 327 10.04 -11.39 1.55
CA ASN A 327 10.91 -11.29 2.72
C ASN A 327 12.05 -12.32 2.73
N SER A 328 11.90 -13.43 2.01
CA SER A 328 12.94 -14.46 1.87
C SER A 328 13.92 -14.19 0.74
N ALA A 329 13.66 -13.17 -0.09
CA ALA A 329 14.57 -12.81 -1.17
C ALA A 329 15.90 -12.25 -0.61
N PRO A 330 17.08 -12.72 -1.09
CA PRO A 330 18.39 -12.32 -0.55
C PRO A 330 18.64 -10.81 -0.56
N GLN A 331 18.03 -10.09 -1.49
CA GLN A 331 18.13 -8.63 -1.59
C GLN A 331 17.22 -7.89 -0.59
N ASN A 332 16.33 -8.60 0.13
CA ASN A 332 15.44 -7.99 1.11
C ASN A 332 16.20 -7.73 2.42
N PHE A 333 15.96 -6.58 3.04
CA PHE A 333 16.56 -6.22 4.32
C PHE A 333 16.21 -7.20 5.45
N LEU A 334 14.97 -7.71 5.50
CA LEU A 334 14.56 -8.67 6.52
C LEU A 334 15.32 -10.01 6.38
N TYR A 335 15.59 -10.44 5.15
CA TYR A 335 16.45 -11.60 4.94
C TYR A 335 17.85 -11.37 5.52
N ALA A 336 18.49 -10.25 5.17
CA ALA A 336 19.82 -9.91 5.66
C ALA A 336 19.88 -9.78 7.20
N LEU A 337 18.81 -9.26 7.81
CA LEU A 337 18.73 -9.11 9.27
C LEU A 337 18.76 -10.45 10.03
N PHE A 338 18.17 -11.49 9.45
CA PHE A 338 18.07 -12.83 10.05
C PHE A 338 19.09 -13.82 9.48
N ALA A 339 19.84 -13.45 8.45
CA ALA A 339 20.89 -14.28 7.89
C ALA A 339 22.08 -14.40 8.86
N PRO A 340 22.78 -15.54 8.89
CA PRO A 340 23.95 -15.70 9.71
C PRO A 340 25.12 -14.85 9.19
N GLY A 341 25.93 -14.29 10.10
CA GLY A 341 27.09 -13.47 9.78
C GLY A 341 26.79 -11.98 9.60
N GLU A 342 27.83 -11.18 9.44
CA GLU A 342 27.75 -9.71 9.29
C GLU A 342 27.69 -9.26 7.82
N GLU A 343 28.15 -10.09 6.90
CA GLU A 343 28.26 -9.78 5.46
C GLU A 343 26.93 -9.35 4.83
N PRO A 344 25.78 -10.04 5.06
CA PRO A 344 24.51 -9.63 4.46
C PRO A 344 24.04 -8.22 4.88
N LEU A 345 24.31 -7.81 6.10
CA LEU A 345 23.99 -6.45 6.57
C LEU A 345 24.95 -5.41 6.00
N ALA A 346 26.23 -5.75 5.85
CA ALA A 346 27.22 -4.89 5.20
C ALA A 346 26.85 -4.61 3.73
N ASP A 347 26.39 -5.63 3.00
CA ASP A 347 25.89 -5.49 1.63
C ASP A 347 24.65 -4.58 1.55
N GLN A 348 23.76 -4.67 2.54
CA GLN A 348 22.59 -3.77 2.63
C GLN A 348 23.02 -2.33 2.90
N GLU A 349 24.03 -2.10 3.74
CA GLU A 349 24.59 -0.77 4.00
C GLU A 349 25.25 -0.19 2.75
N GLU A 350 26.05 -0.97 2.03
CA GLU A 350 26.67 -0.52 0.78
C GLU A 350 25.61 -0.16 -0.25
N THR A 351 24.61 -1.02 -0.45
CA THR A 351 23.50 -0.75 -1.37
C THR A 351 22.75 0.51 -0.99
N PHE A 352 22.50 0.73 0.30
CA PHE A 352 21.88 1.94 0.80
C PHE A 352 22.72 3.19 0.46
N ARG A 353 24.02 3.19 0.76
CA ARG A 353 24.92 4.33 0.48
C ARG A 353 24.96 4.65 -1.01
N ARG A 354 25.03 3.64 -1.87
CA ARG A 354 25.01 3.79 -3.34
C ARG A 354 23.69 4.38 -3.82
N ALA A 355 22.57 3.90 -3.31
CA ALA A 355 21.23 4.39 -3.68
C ALA A 355 21.04 5.86 -3.24
N VAL A 356 21.47 6.22 -2.03
CA VAL A 356 21.43 7.61 -1.55
C VAL A 356 22.30 8.52 -2.41
N ALA A 357 23.51 8.09 -2.78
CA ALA A 357 24.39 8.86 -3.66
C ALA A 357 23.76 9.09 -5.04
N LYS A 358 23.11 8.07 -5.59
CA LYS A 358 22.50 8.09 -6.92
C LYS A 358 21.15 8.83 -6.99
N ARG A 359 20.52 9.19 -5.88
CA ARG A 359 19.12 9.67 -5.83
C ARG A 359 18.78 10.87 -6.73
N TRP A 360 19.77 11.69 -7.06
CA TRP A 360 19.61 12.83 -7.94
C TRP A 360 20.30 12.68 -9.29
N ASP A 361 20.94 11.53 -9.55
CA ASP A 361 21.41 11.25 -10.90
C ASP A 361 20.20 11.27 -11.84
N THR A 362 20.37 11.88 -12.99
CA THR A 362 19.32 11.99 -13.98
C THR A 362 18.92 10.59 -14.39
N PHE A 363 17.88 10.08 -13.76
CA PHE A 363 17.15 8.98 -14.34
C PHE A 363 16.59 9.54 -15.63
N ALA A 364 17.13 9.13 -16.78
CA ALA A 364 16.45 9.31 -18.04
C ALA A 364 15.06 8.71 -17.77
N ALA A 365 14.08 9.55 -17.52
CA ALA A 365 12.72 9.15 -17.62
C ALA A 365 12.67 8.45 -18.95
N VAL A 366 12.46 7.13 -18.94
CA VAL A 366 12.01 6.49 -20.15
C VAL A 366 10.70 7.19 -20.34
N SER A 367 10.74 8.22 -21.18
CA SER A 367 9.57 8.99 -21.54
C SER A 367 8.68 8.02 -22.28
N TYR A 368 7.91 7.27 -21.52
CA TYR A 368 6.68 6.66 -22.03
C TYR A 368 5.70 7.82 -22.20
N THR A 369 6.10 8.73 -23.11
CA THR A 369 5.16 9.63 -23.71
C THR A 369 4.04 8.75 -24.22
N HIS A 370 2.95 8.77 -23.45
CA HIS A 370 1.62 8.40 -23.89
C HIS A 370 1.61 7.36 -25.01
N LEU A 371 0.98 6.24 -24.78
CA LEU A 371 0.38 5.45 -25.84
C LEU A 371 -0.58 6.36 -26.66
N THR A 372 -0.01 7.30 -27.39
CA THR A 372 -0.70 7.90 -28.50
C THR A 372 -0.83 6.77 -29.50
N LEU A 373 -2.06 6.29 -29.66
CA LEU A 373 -2.43 5.49 -30.80
C LEU A 373 -1.74 6.08 -32.06
N PRO A 374 -1.14 5.23 -32.90
CA PRO A 374 -0.69 5.70 -34.19
C PRO A 374 -1.92 6.33 -34.88
N THR A 375 -1.95 7.64 -34.95
CA THR A 375 -2.87 8.34 -35.84
C THR A 375 -2.58 7.78 -37.20
N LYS A 376 -3.50 6.96 -37.73
CA LYS A 376 -3.46 6.55 -39.11
C LYS A 376 -3.42 7.82 -39.94
N ALA A 377 -2.29 8.01 -40.64
CA ALA A 377 -2.18 8.95 -41.74
C ALA A 377 -3.12 8.52 -42.88
#